data_a6e92367415c58472dbb8c9dc04f7ecd
#
_entry.id   a6e92367415c58472dbb8c9dc04f7ecd
#
_cell.length_a   1.000
_cell.length_b   1.000
_cell.length_c   1.000
_cell.angle_alpha   90.00
_cell.angle_beta   90.00
_cell.angle_gamma   90.00
#
_symmetry.space_group_name_H-M   'P 1'
#
loop_
_entity.id
_entity.type
_entity.pdbx_description
1 polymer ?
#
loop_
_entity_poly.entity_id
_entity_poly.type
_entity_poly.pdbx_seq_one_letter_code
_entity_poly.pdbx_strand_id
1 'polypeptide(L)'
;MAPIDRRQQVIQAATQSFAMFGYKATTMDQVAKIANVGKGTIYTFFTNKEQLFDQILVDVIQEMKNIAHREVHQESAFFENLFRVLDSLLEFRRDHDLLVKLAQELKDFGTLQAKEGLDKVEKVISDFLTRELEKAKESGEIRDCDPQVVSFMMIRLYIALTSDWNKQHEPLSKEQIKSYFRLFLMEGIAVVT
;
A
#
# COMPACT_ATOMS: atom_id res chain seq x y z
N MET A 1 24.10 0.08 -23.25
CA MET A 1 22.72 0.36 -22.83
C MET A 1 22.02 -0.96 -22.56
N ALA A 2 21.50 -1.17 -21.36
CA ALA A 2 20.68 -2.35 -21.10
C ALA A 2 19.45 -2.37 -22.03
N PRO A 3 18.99 -3.54 -22.50
CA PRO A 3 17.80 -3.63 -23.33
C PRO A 3 16.62 -3.04 -22.57
N ILE A 4 15.86 -2.15 -23.22
CA ILE A 4 14.67 -1.52 -22.63
C ILE A 4 13.64 -2.64 -22.43
N ASP A 5 13.33 -2.93 -21.18
CA ASP A 5 12.23 -3.84 -20.87
C ASP A 5 10.89 -3.14 -21.16
N ARG A 6 10.36 -3.41 -22.34
CA ARG A 6 9.11 -2.80 -22.82
C ARG A 6 7.91 -3.21 -21.98
N ARG A 7 7.94 -4.41 -21.39
CA ARG A 7 6.88 -4.86 -20.49
C ARG A 7 6.86 -4.00 -19.23
N GLN A 8 8.03 -3.78 -18.63
CA GLN A 8 8.16 -2.93 -17.43
C GLN A 8 7.81 -1.47 -17.72
N GLN A 9 8.17 -0.97 -18.91
CA GLN A 9 7.80 0.37 -19.36
C GLN A 9 6.27 0.54 -19.44
N VAL A 10 5.56 -0.47 -19.96
CA VAL A 10 4.09 -0.48 -20.01
C VAL A 10 3.47 -0.53 -18.61
N ILE A 11 3.99 -1.35 -17.71
CA ILE A 11 3.54 -1.44 -16.31
C ILE A 11 3.69 -0.08 -15.61
N GLN A 12 4.86 0.56 -15.72
CA GLN A 12 5.10 1.88 -15.11
C GLN A 12 4.15 2.95 -15.63
N ALA A 13 3.92 2.99 -16.95
CA ALA A 13 2.99 3.93 -17.58
C ALA A 13 1.54 3.68 -17.13
N ALA A 14 1.16 2.43 -16.97
CA ALA A 14 -0.17 2.07 -16.49
C ALA A 14 -0.35 2.43 -15.02
N THR A 15 0.64 2.15 -14.16
CA THR A 15 0.63 2.56 -12.74
C THR A 15 0.44 4.07 -12.63
N GLN A 16 1.17 4.85 -13.42
CA GLN A 16 1.02 6.29 -13.45
C GLN A 16 -0.40 6.71 -13.92
N SER A 17 -0.93 6.07 -14.97
CA SER A 17 -2.26 6.38 -15.48
C SER A 17 -3.36 6.07 -14.46
N PHE A 18 -3.28 4.90 -13.81
CA PHE A 18 -4.24 4.53 -12.76
C PHE A 18 -4.14 5.44 -11.52
N ALA A 19 -2.94 5.84 -11.12
CA ALA A 19 -2.74 6.78 -10.00
C ALA A 19 -3.31 8.17 -10.31
N MET A 20 -3.20 8.63 -11.56
CA MET A 20 -3.71 9.95 -11.96
C MET A 20 -5.23 9.96 -12.21
N PHE A 21 -5.74 8.97 -12.93
CA PHE A 21 -7.10 8.99 -13.47
C PHE A 21 -8.05 7.96 -12.86
N GLY A 22 -7.53 6.99 -12.11
CA GLY A 22 -8.27 5.84 -11.59
C GLY A 22 -8.40 4.71 -12.62
N TYR A 23 -8.94 3.57 -12.17
CA TYR A 23 -9.14 2.41 -13.00
C TYR A 23 -10.17 2.68 -14.12
N LYS A 24 -11.31 3.28 -13.78
CA LYS A 24 -12.42 3.50 -14.71
C LYS A 24 -12.04 4.38 -15.89
N ALA A 25 -11.34 5.49 -15.65
CA ALA A 25 -10.98 6.46 -16.68
C ALA A 25 -9.72 6.08 -17.49
N THR A 26 -8.89 5.19 -17.00
CA THR A 26 -7.69 4.72 -17.74
C THR A 26 -8.09 3.81 -18.89
N THR A 27 -7.47 4.03 -20.06
CA THR A 27 -7.61 3.19 -21.26
C THR A 27 -6.28 2.66 -21.74
N MET A 28 -6.28 1.51 -22.45
CA MET A 28 -5.07 0.92 -23.03
C MET A 28 -4.36 1.87 -24.02
N ASP A 29 -5.12 2.67 -24.75
CA ASP A 29 -4.58 3.68 -25.69
C ASP A 29 -3.86 4.81 -24.97
N GLN A 30 -4.38 5.24 -23.82
CA GLN A 30 -3.76 6.24 -22.97
C GLN A 30 -2.46 5.71 -22.38
N VAL A 31 -2.45 4.46 -21.91
CA VAL A 31 -1.23 3.78 -21.40
C VAL A 31 -0.20 3.69 -22.52
N ALA A 32 -0.58 3.34 -23.77
CA ALA A 32 0.33 3.29 -24.90
C ALA A 32 1.04 4.64 -25.17
N LYS A 33 0.28 5.74 -25.09
CA LYS A 33 0.82 7.10 -25.25
C LYS A 33 1.81 7.45 -24.14
N ILE A 34 1.47 7.17 -22.87
CA ILE A 34 2.34 7.44 -21.72
C ILE A 34 3.62 6.61 -21.81
N ALA A 35 3.50 5.32 -22.17
CA ALA A 35 4.61 4.40 -22.34
C ALA A 35 5.46 4.70 -23.59
N ASN A 36 5.01 5.61 -24.47
CA ASN A 36 5.62 5.87 -25.76
C ASN A 36 5.87 4.58 -26.58
N VAL A 37 4.86 3.72 -26.67
CA VAL A 37 4.87 2.48 -27.45
C VAL A 37 3.65 2.40 -28.38
N GLY A 38 3.74 1.59 -29.44
CA GLY A 38 2.59 1.31 -30.29
C GLY A 38 1.50 0.52 -29.53
N LYS A 39 0.21 0.76 -29.85
CA LYS A 39 -0.91 0.04 -29.25
C LYS A 39 -0.74 -1.47 -29.33
N GLY A 40 -0.28 -2.01 -30.47
CA GLY A 40 0.00 -3.43 -30.65
C GLY A 40 1.03 -3.98 -29.66
N THR A 41 2.02 -3.17 -29.27
CA THR A 41 3.05 -3.57 -28.30
C THR A 41 2.46 -3.86 -26.92
N ILE A 42 1.47 -3.10 -26.45
CA ILE A 42 0.82 -3.39 -25.17
C ILE A 42 0.11 -4.73 -25.23
N TYR A 43 -0.64 -4.98 -26.31
CA TYR A 43 -1.40 -6.22 -26.48
C TYR A 43 -0.53 -7.47 -26.66
N THR A 44 0.77 -7.33 -26.90
CA THR A 44 1.71 -8.47 -26.84
C THR A 44 2.00 -8.94 -25.40
N PHE A 45 1.79 -8.06 -24.41
CA PHE A 45 2.06 -8.35 -22.99
C PHE A 45 0.80 -8.54 -22.16
N PHE A 46 -0.27 -7.77 -22.47
CA PHE A 46 -1.50 -7.74 -21.68
C PHE A 46 -2.72 -7.74 -22.62
N THR A 47 -3.57 -8.73 -22.49
CA THR A 47 -4.75 -8.91 -23.37
C THR A 47 -5.83 -7.84 -23.14
N ASN A 48 -5.90 -7.29 -21.93
CA ASN A 48 -6.89 -6.29 -21.53
C ASN A 48 -6.38 -5.43 -20.36
N LYS A 49 -7.18 -4.44 -19.99
CA LYS A 49 -6.88 -3.53 -18.88
C LYS A 49 -6.90 -4.23 -17.52
N GLU A 50 -7.78 -5.21 -17.36
CA GLU A 50 -7.92 -6.00 -16.14
C GLU A 50 -6.63 -6.77 -15.83
N GLN A 51 -6.08 -7.48 -16.82
CA GLN A 51 -4.83 -8.22 -16.66
C GLN A 51 -3.65 -7.30 -16.32
N LEU A 52 -3.58 -6.12 -16.94
CA LEU A 52 -2.56 -5.13 -16.65
C LEU A 52 -2.70 -4.58 -15.23
N PHE A 53 -3.93 -4.32 -14.80
CA PHE A 53 -4.22 -3.85 -13.45
C PHE A 53 -3.91 -4.90 -12.38
N ASP A 54 -4.31 -6.15 -12.60
CA ASP A 54 -3.98 -7.26 -11.70
C ASP A 54 -2.46 -7.45 -11.54
N GLN A 55 -1.69 -7.30 -12.63
CA GLN A 55 -0.23 -7.35 -12.56
C GLN A 55 0.34 -6.23 -11.68
N ILE A 56 -0.19 -5.00 -11.82
CA ILE A 56 0.25 -3.87 -10.99
C ILE A 56 -0.05 -4.13 -9.52
N LEU A 57 -1.22 -4.65 -9.19
CA LEU A 57 -1.57 -5.01 -7.81
C LEU A 57 -0.65 -6.10 -7.25
N VAL A 58 -0.29 -7.11 -8.06
CA VAL A 58 0.69 -8.14 -7.67
C VAL A 58 2.05 -7.51 -7.37
N ASP A 59 2.50 -6.58 -8.20
CA ASP A 59 3.78 -5.88 -8.01
C ASP A 59 3.76 -5.01 -6.74
N VAL A 60 2.67 -4.29 -6.47
CA VAL A 60 2.46 -3.51 -5.23
C VAL A 60 2.51 -4.41 -4.00
N ILE A 61 1.75 -5.51 -4.01
CA ILE A 61 1.74 -6.48 -2.90
C ILE A 61 3.13 -7.10 -2.69
N GLN A 62 3.84 -7.43 -3.79
CA GLN A 62 5.18 -8.00 -3.69
C GLN A 62 6.17 -7.00 -3.07
N GLU A 63 6.08 -5.73 -3.45
CA GLU A 63 6.95 -4.70 -2.86
C GLU A 63 6.64 -4.47 -1.38
N MET A 64 5.38 -4.47 -0.96
CA MET A 64 5.03 -4.42 0.46
C MET A 64 5.61 -5.61 1.24
N LYS A 65 5.59 -6.81 0.66
CA LYS A 65 6.24 -8.00 1.26
C LYS A 65 7.76 -7.85 1.33
N ASN A 66 8.39 -7.30 0.29
CA ASN A 66 9.82 -7.04 0.26
C ASN A 66 10.23 -6.03 1.35
N ILE A 67 9.45 -4.95 1.51
CA ILE A 67 9.65 -3.97 2.59
C ILE A 67 9.55 -4.68 3.95
N ALA A 68 8.48 -5.41 4.20
CA ALA A 68 8.31 -6.13 5.46
C ALA A 68 9.48 -7.10 5.72
N HIS A 69 9.90 -7.86 4.71
CA HIS A 69 11.03 -8.80 4.86
C HIS A 69 12.36 -8.11 5.13
N ARG A 70 12.61 -6.94 4.54
CA ARG A 70 13.84 -6.16 4.72
C ARG A 70 13.88 -5.48 6.07
N GLU A 71 12.76 -4.94 6.53
CA GLU A 71 12.68 -4.07 7.71
C GLU A 71 12.37 -4.82 9.02
N VAL A 72 11.79 -6.03 8.95
CA VAL A 72 11.48 -6.82 10.15
C VAL A 72 12.68 -7.66 10.54
N HIS A 73 13.26 -7.35 11.71
CA HIS A 73 14.36 -8.07 12.30
C HIS A 73 13.85 -8.88 13.49
N GLN A 74 14.19 -10.17 13.55
CA GLN A 74 13.71 -11.09 14.60
C GLN A 74 14.16 -10.70 16.00
N GLU A 75 15.35 -10.10 16.11
CA GLU A 75 15.95 -9.68 17.37
C GLU A 75 15.46 -8.30 17.87
N SER A 76 14.63 -7.61 17.08
CA SER A 76 14.13 -6.28 17.42
C SER A 76 12.72 -6.34 17.98
N ALA A 77 12.41 -5.43 18.91
CA ALA A 77 11.08 -5.29 19.49
C ALA A 77 10.02 -4.96 18.43
N PHE A 78 8.78 -5.36 18.68
CA PHE A 78 7.66 -5.15 17.77
C PHE A 78 7.53 -3.70 17.28
N PHE A 79 7.57 -2.72 18.19
CA PHE A 79 7.44 -1.31 17.81
C PHE A 79 8.63 -0.77 17.00
N GLU A 80 9.84 -1.28 17.23
CA GLU A 80 10.98 -0.92 16.39
C GLU A 80 10.80 -1.41 14.95
N ASN A 81 10.38 -2.66 14.80
CA ASN A 81 10.03 -3.24 13.49
C ASN A 81 8.89 -2.47 12.83
N LEU A 82 7.82 -2.18 13.57
CA LEU A 82 6.69 -1.41 13.08
C LEU A 82 7.11 -0.05 12.53
N PHE A 83 7.94 0.70 13.27
CA PHE A 83 8.37 2.03 12.84
C PHE A 83 9.34 2.00 11.64
N ARG A 84 10.16 0.95 11.49
CA ARG A 84 11.00 0.75 10.30
C ARG A 84 10.14 0.46 9.06
N VAL A 85 9.19 -0.46 9.18
CA VAL A 85 8.25 -0.78 8.09
C VAL A 85 7.42 0.46 7.70
N LEU A 86 6.87 1.17 8.70
CA LEU A 86 6.10 2.40 8.46
C LEU A 86 6.93 3.47 7.74
N ASP A 87 8.20 3.65 8.13
CA ASP A 87 9.12 4.61 7.52
C ASP A 87 9.34 4.29 6.04
N SER A 88 9.64 3.04 5.73
CA SER A 88 9.83 2.56 4.36
C SER A 88 8.54 2.65 3.52
N LEU A 89 7.36 2.36 4.09
CA LEU A 89 6.08 2.53 3.40
C LEU A 89 5.79 3.99 3.09
N LEU A 90 6.09 4.91 4.00
CA LEU A 90 5.88 6.35 3.80
C LEU A 90 6.83 6.95 2.74
N GLU A 91 7.96 6.30 2.44
CA GLU A 91 8.85 6.65 1.32
C GLU A 91 8.31 6.19 -0.03
N PHE A 92 7.45 5.18 -0.05
CA PHE A 92 6.96 4.52 -1.26
C PHE A 92 5.78 5.27 -1.90
N ARG A 93 6.03 6.51 -2.39
CA ARG A 93 5.00 7.48 -2.79
C ARG A 93 4.11 7.02 -3.95
N ARG A 94 4.66 6.31 -4.95
CA ARG A 94 3.90 5.94 -6.18
C ARG A 94 2.78 4.94 -5.92
N ASP A 95 3.04 3.95 -5.09
CA ASP A 95 2.05 2.91 -4.79
C ASP A 95 0.98 3.46 -3.84
N HIS A 96 1.36 4.39 -2.96
CA HIS A 96 0.42 5.11 -2.12
C HIS A 96 -0.58 5.92 -2.95
N ASP A 97 -0.13 6.70 -3.93
CA ASP A 97 -0.99 7.51 -4.79
C ASP A 97 -1.99 6.64 -5.58
N LEU A 98 -1.56 5.47 -6.06
CA LEU A 98 -2.44 4.50 -6.70
C LEU A 98 -3.54 4.02 -5.75
N LEU A 99 -3.18 3.56 -4.54
CA LEU A 99 -4.14 3.04 -3.56
C LEU A 99 -5.12 4.12 -3.09
N VAL A 100 -4.64 5.34 -2.87
CA VAL A 100 -5.50 6.50 -2.53
C VAL A 100 -6.48 6.79 -3.65
N LYS A 101 -6.03 6.75 -4.91
CA LYS A 101 -6.91 6.99 -6.07
C LYS A 101 -7.96 5.91 -6.23
N LEU A 102 -7.60 4.65 -6.01
CA LEU A 102 -8.55 3.53 -6.04
C LEU A 102 -9.58 3.63 -4.90
N ALA A 103 -9.15 4.02 -3.70
CA ALA A 103 -10.07 4.23 -2.58
C ALA A 103 -11.07 5.36 -2.85
N GLN A 104 -10.63 6.44 -3.48
CA GLN A 104 -11.50 7.52 -3.91
C GLN A 104 -12.48 7.06 -4.99
N GLU A 105 -12.00 6.34 -6.01
CA GLU A 105 -12.85 5.81 -7.09
C GLU A 105 -13.92 4.85 -6.55
N LEU A 106 -13.56 3.99 -5.57
CA LEU A 106 -14.51 3.12 -4.92
C LEU A 106 -15.62 3.91 -4.22
N LYS A 107 -15.24 4.97 -3.49
CA LYS A 107 -16.20 5.84 -2.79
C LYS A 107 -17.13 6.59 -3.75
N ASP A 108 -16.57 7.12 -4.84
CA ASP A 108 -17.31 8.00 -5.77
C ASP A 108 -18.17 7.21 -6.77
N PHE A 109 -17.72 6.04 -7.19
CA PHE A 109 -18.32 5.29 -8.30
C PHE A 109 -18.65 3.83 -7.98
N GLY A 110 -18.20 3.28 -6.84
CA GLY A 110 -18.41 1.88 -6.48
C GLY A 110 -17.76 0.88 -7.47
N THR A 111 -16.62 1.24 -8.09
CA THR A 111 -15.95 0.42 -9.10
C THR A 111 -15.51 -0.92 -8.49
N LEU A 112 -16.01 -2.04 -9.07
CA LEU A 112 -15.76 -3.39 -8.54
C LEU A 112 -14.26 -3.73 -8.53
N GLN A 113 -13.53 -3.41 -9.61
CA GLN A 113 -12.09 -3.67 -9.71
C GLN A 113 -11.28 -2.87 -8.67
N ALA A 114 -11.68 -1.62 -8.39
CA ALA A 114 -11.05 -0.83 -7.33
C ALA A 114 -11.30 -1.47 -5.95
N LYS A 115 -12.52 -1.96 -5.70
CA LYS A 115 -12.88 -2.66 -4.46
C LYS A 115 -12.05 -3.93 -4.30
N GLU A 116 -12.08 -4.83 -5.28
CA GLU A 116 -11.36 -6.10 -5.24
C GLU A 116 -9.84 -5.90 -5.09
N GLY A 117 -9.29 -4.86 -5.75
CA GLY A 117 -7.88 -4.51 -5.63
C GLY A 117 -7.51 -4.06 -4.21
N LEU A 118 -8.30 -3.17 -3.62
CA LEU A 118 -8.10 -2.70 -2.25
C LEU A 118 -8.28 -3.81 -1.23
N ASP A 119 -9.31 -4.66 -1.39
CA ASP A 119 -9.56 -5.79 -0.50
C ASP A 119 -8.38 -6.79 -0.50
N LYS A 120 -7.78 -7.06 -1.68
CA LYS A 120 -6.58 -7.91 -1.82
C LYS A 120 -5.39 -7.31 -1.05
N VAL A 121 -5.12 -6.01 -1.22
CA VAL A 121 -4.01 -5.32 -0.56
C VAL A 121 -4.25 -5.28 0.96
N GLU A 122 -5.44 -4.86 1.40
CA GLU A 122 -5.80 -4.78 2.83
C GLU A 122 -5.66 -6.13 3.51
N LYS A 123 -6.11 -7.22 2.85
CA LYS A 123 -5.96 -8.57 3.38
C LYS A 123 -4.50 -8.94 3.63
N VAL A 124 -3.61 -8.70 2.69
CA VAL A 124 -2.18 -9.03 2.85
C VAL A 124 -1.55 -8.25 4.00
N ILE A 125 -1.87 -6.96 4.13
CA ILE A 125 -1.38 -6.11 5.23
C ILE A 125 -1.94 -6.62 6.57
N SER A 126 -3.24 -6.88 6.62
CA SER A 126 -3.91 -7.37 7.84
C SER A 126 -3.34 -8.71 8.29
N ASP A 127 -3.19 -9.68 7.38
CA ASP A 127 -2.61 -10.99 7.69
C ASP A 127 -1.16 -10.89 8.23
N PHE A 128 -0.38 -9.93 7.70
CA PHE A 128 0.98 -9.66 8.19
C PHE A 128 0.96 -9.04 9.59
N LEU A 129 0.21 -7.94 9.78
CA LEU A 129 0.13 -7.24 11.06
C LEU A 129 -0.41 -8.12 12.17
N THR A 130 -1.46 -8.91 11.89
CA THR A 130 -2.05 -9.84 12.85
C THR A 130 -1.00 -10.82 13.38
N ARG A 131 -0.21 -11.44 12.49
CA ARG A 131 0.85 -12.37 12.90
C ARG A 131 1.94 -11.72 13.74
N GLU A 132 2.37 -10.50 13.39
CA GLU A 132 3.39 -9.80 14.17
C GLU A 132 2.85 -9.36 15.55
N LEU A 133 1.58 -8.97 15.63
CA LEU A 133 0.90 -8.68 16.90
C LEU A 133 0.71 -9.93 17.76
N GLU A 134 0.38 -11.09 17.19
CA GLU A 134 0.31 -12.37 17.89
C GLU A 134 1.66 -12.71 18.56
N LYS A 135 2.76 -12.62 17.81
CA LYS A 135 4.11 -12.83 18.34
C LYS A 135 4.45 -11.86 19.47
N ALA A 136 4.17 -10.57 19.28
CA ALA A 136 4.44 -9.55 20.29
C ALA A 136 3.61 -9.75 21.58
N LYS A 137 2.38 -10.25 21.45
CA LYS A 137 1.54 -10.64 22.59
C LYS A 137 2.09 -11.87 23.30
N GLU A 138 2.48 -12.91 22.55
CA GLU A 138 3.07 -14.13 23.11
C GLU A 138 4.41 -13.86 23.83
N SER A 139 5.23 -12.93 23.32
CA SER A 139 6.48 -12.49 23.95
C SER A 139 6.28 -11.52 25.13
N GLY A 140 5.05 -11.02 25.35
CA GLY A 140 4.76 -10.08 26.42
C GLY A 140 5.18 -8.63 26.13
N GLU A 141 5.50 -8.29 24.90
CA GLU A 141 5.88 -6.93 24.50
C GLU A 141 4.67 -5.97 24.44
N ILE A 142 3.48 -6.53 24.20
CA ILE A 142 2.24 -5.76 24.18
C ILE A 142 1.21 -6.36 25.14
N ARG A 143 0.27 -5.52 25.56
CA ARG A 143 -0.84 -5.93 26.44
C ARG A 143 -1.75 -6.95 25.73
N ASP A 144 -2.51 -7.68 26.54
CA ASP A 144 -3.55 -8.56 26.01
C ASP A 144 -4.56 -7.74 25.18
N CYS A 145 -4.70 -8.12 23.94
CA CYS A 145 -5.59 -7.48 22.97
C CYS A 145 -6.00 -8.49 21.89
N ASP A 146 -7.03 -8.15 21.12
CA ASP A 146 -7.36 -8.87 19.89
C ASP A 146 -6.47 -8.39 18.73
N PRO A 147 -5.54 -9.23 18.21
CA PRO A 147 -4.63 -8.82 17.13
C PRO A 147 -5.34 -8.42 15.84
N GLN A 148 -6.51 -8.99 15.54
CA GLN A 148 -7.29 -8.63 14.34
C GLN A 148 -7.88 -7.22 14.49
N VAL A 149 -8.43 -6.88 15.65
CA VAL A 149 -8.96 -5.53 15.92
C VAL A 149 -7.85 -4.50 15.88
N VAL A 150 -6.71 -4.77 16.52
CA VAL A 150 -5.56 -3.84 16.52
C VAL A 150 -5.00 -3.67 15.10
N SER A 151 -4.82 -4.75 14.35
CA SER A 151 -4.40 -4.70 12.93
C SER A 151 -5.35 -3.82 12.10
N PHE A 152 -6.65 -4.01 12.23
CA PHE A 152 -7.64 -3.17 11.55
C PHE A 152 -7.48 -1.69 11.93
N MET A 153 -7.34 -1.37 13.22
CA MET A 153 -7.15 0.00 13.69
C MET A 153 -5.86 0.62 13.16
N MET A 154 -4.76 -0.15 13.08
CA MET A 154 -3.49 0.32 12.50
C MET A 154 -3.65 0.71 11.04
N ILE A 155 -4.33 -0.11 10.24
CA ILE A 155 -4.61 0.18 8.83
C ILE A 155 -5.49 1.44 8.72
N ARG A 156 -6.55 1.55 9.52
CA ARG A 156 -7.43 2.73 9.51
C ARG A 156 -6.70 4.00 9.95
N LEU A 157 -5.85 3.93 10.95
CA LEU A 157 -5.01 5.06 11.38
C LEU A 157 -4.06 5.51 10.26
N TYR A 158 -3.41 4.57 9.58
CA TYR A 158 -2.56 4.89 8.42
C TYR A 158 -3.34 5.63 7.33
N ILE A 159 -4.49 5.10 6.91
CA ILE A 159 -5.34 5.71 5.89
C ILE A 159 -5.83 7.09 6.34
N ALA A 160 -6.26 7.22 7.59
CA ALA A 160 -6.74 8.48 8.14
C ALA A 160 -5.66 9.58 8.08
N LEU A 161 -4.41 9.25 8.46
CA LEU A 161 -3.32 10.23 8.52
C LEU A 161 -2.68 10.53 7.15
N THR A 162 -2.69 9.57 6.21
CA THR A 162 -2.01 9.72 4.92
C THR A 162 -2.95 10.11 3.77
N SER A 163 -4.26 9.87 3.91
CA SER A 163 -5.24 10.10 2.85
C SER A 163 -6.40 11.00 3.31
N ASP A 164 -7.11 10.62 4.38
CA ASP A 164 -8.32 11.37 4.76
C ASP A 164 -8.01 12.75 5.31
N TRP A 165 -6.93 12.88 6.09
CA TRP A 165 -6.45 14.17 6.60
C TRP A 165 -6.14 15.16 5.47
N ASN A 166 -5.47 14.69 4.43
CA ASN A 166 -5.02 15.51 3.29
C ASN A 166 -6.17 16.11 2.46
N LYS A 167 -7.41 15.64 2.63
CA LYS A 167 -8.58 16.20 1.93
C LYS A 167 -8.98 17.61 2.39
N GLN A 168 -8.62 17.96 3.62
CA GLN A 168 -9.04 19.21 4.24
C GLN A 168 -7.90 19.97 4.93
N HIS A 169 -6.70 19.39 4.99
CA HIS A 169 -5.55 19.93 5.71
C HIS A 169 -4.27 19.73 4.87
N GLU A 170 -3.23 20.46 5.22
CA GLU A 170 -1.88 20.23 4.69
C GLU A 170 -1.41 18.81 5.05
N PRO A 171 -0.74 18.10 4.12
CA PRO A 171 -0.22 16.76 4.38
C PRO A 171 0.72 16.71 5.59
N LEU A 172 0.55 15.70 6.41
CA LEU A 172 1.44 15.45 7.54
C LEU A 172 2.81 14.99 7.06
N SER A 173 3.87 15.42 7.76
CA SER A 173 5.22 14.87 7.54
C SER A 173 5.31 13.42 8.04
N LYS A 174 6.35 12.70 7.60
CA LYS A 174 6.64 11.33 8.09
C LYS A 174 6.76 11.30 9.61
N GLU A 175 7.47 12.26 10.19
CA GLU A 175 7.69 12.39 11.63
C GLU A 175 6.39 12.63 12.38
N GLN A 176 5.49 13.45 11.84
CA GLN A 176 4.17 13.67 12.43
C GLN A 176 3.33 12.39 12.38
N ILE A 177 3.29 11.67 11.26
CA ILE A 177 2.56 10.39 11.16
C ILE A 177 3.12 9.38 12.18
N LYS A 178 4.45 9.23 12.26
CA LYS A 178 5.11 8.34 13.23
C LYS A 178 4.79 8.75 14.68
N SER A 179 4.72 10.05 14.98
CA SER A 179 4.36 10.53 16.33
C SER A 179 2.93 10.14 16.72
N TYR A 180 1.97 10.21 15.78
CA TYR A 180 0.60 9.76 16.05
C TYR A 180 0.50 8.23 16.19
N PHE A 181 1.25 7.46 15.41
CA PHE A 181 1.35 6.02 15.64
C PHE A 181 1.92 5.68 17.01
N ARG A 182 2.94 6.43 17.46
CA ARG A 182 3.48 6.29 18.83
C ARG A 182 2.41 6.59 19.87
N LEU A 183 1.76 7.73 19.76
CA LEU A 183 0.74 8.19 20.71
C LEU A 183 -0.44 7.22 20.82
N PHE A 184 -1.02 6.83 19.70
CA PHE A 184 -2.27 6.05 19.70
C PHE A 184 -2.07 4.55 19.83
N LEU A 185 -0.92 4.01 19.40
CA LEU A 185 -0.67 2.58 19.44
C LEU A 185 0.38 2.23 20.50
N MET A 186 1.60 2.73 20.40
CA MET A 186 2.66 2.33 21.31
C MET A 186 2.31 2.68 22.76
N GLU A 187 1.90 3.91 23.06
CA GLU A 187 1.52 4.32 24.42
C GLU A 187 0.23 3.66 24.88
N GLY A 188 -0.66 3.27 23.92
CA GLY A 188 -1.91 2.59 24.21
C GLY A 188 -1.77 1.11 24.54
N ILE A 189 -0.91 0.35 23.85
CA ILE A 189 -0.83 -1.12 23.94
C ILE A 189 0.53 -1.68 24.41
N ALA A 190 1.59 -0.86 24.48
CA ALA A 190 2.86 -1.32 25.04
C ALA A 190 2.72 -1.68 26.54
N VAL A 191 3.44 -2.71 26.98
CA VAL A 191 3.59 -2.99 28.41
C VAL A 191 4.49 -1.93 29.00
N VAL A 192 3.97 -1.18 29.96
CA VAL A 192 4.77 -0.20 30.72
C VAL A 192 5.57 -1.00 31.76
N THR A 193 6.88 -1.12 31.55
CA THR A 193 7.83 -1.67 32.54
C THR A 193 8.23 -0.63 33.55
#